data_9641d54cc5b39e5eed5fd4479d2be52f
#
_entry.id   9641d54cc5b39e5eed5fd4479d2be52f
#
_cell.length_a   1.000
_cell.length_b   1.000
_cell.length_c   1.000
_cell.angle_alpha   90.00
_cell.angle_beta   90.00
_cell.angle_gamma   90.00
#
_symmetry.space_group_name_H-M   'P 1'
#
loop_
_entity.id
_entity.type
_entity.pdbx_description
1 polymer ?
#
loop_
_entity_poly.entity_id
_entity_poly.type
_entity_poly.pdbx_seq_one_letter_code
_entity_poly.pdbx_strand_id
1 'polypeptide(L)'
;KKKKNNDGGCSSRERRCGLLQTLIHLLKGNIGTGLLGLPLAVKNAGILLGPLSLFVMGIVAVHCMSILVKCAHHFCYRFQKQFVDYGGAVMYGLESTPSAWLRTHAVWGRRVVGLFLILTQLGFCCVYFVFLADNLKQVVSAANGTTNDCSPNKTVALTPTMDSRLYMVSLLPFVVLLTFIQNLKVLSIFSMLANVAMLGSLIVIYQYIIRGIPDPSDLPLAAAWKTYPLFFGTAIFAFEGIGVVLPLENKMKNPQHFPVILYVGMTIVTVLYISLGVLGYLRFGAEIQGSITLNLPNCWLYQAVKLLFSFGIFFTYAVQFYVPAEIIIPPVIARVSERWGLLVNLLLRTALVGITCE
;
A
#
# COMPACT_ATOMS: atom_id res chain seq x y z
N LYS A 1 27.30 -35.56 -37.21
CA LYS A 1 27.85 -34.29 -36.71
C LYS A 1 26.80 -33.66 -35.78
N LYS A 2 26.97 -33.88 -34.46
CA LYS A 2 26.13 -33.25 -33.40
C LYS A 2 26.56 -31.81 -33.22
N LYS A 3 25.68 -30.84 -33.48
CA LYS A 3 25.85 -29.44 -33.07
C LYS A 3 25.63 -29.35 -31.55
N LYS A 4 26.69 -29.06 -30.81
CA LYS A 4 26.63 -28.62 -29.44
C LYS A 4 26.02 -27.18 -29.44
N ASN A 5 24.82 -27.03 -28.91
CA ASN A 5 24.29 -25.73 -28.52
C ASN A 5 24.98 -25.34 -27.19
N ASN A 6 25.82 -24.33 -27.26
CA ASN A 6 26.33 -23.61 -26.10
C ASN A 6 25.26 -22.65 -25.66
N ASP A 7 24.38 -23.05 -24.74
CA ASP A 7 23.51 -22.16 -23.98
C ASP A 7 24.29 -21.66 -22.78
N GLY A 8 25.10 -20.63 -23.02
CA GLY A 8 25.68 -19.77 -21.98
C GLY A 8 24.64 -18.79 -21.48
N GLY A 9 23.55 -19.26 -20.88
CA GLY A 9 22.57 -18.44 -20.19
C GLY A 9 22.88 -18.41 -18.71
N CYS A 10 23.37 -17.28 -18.21
CA CYS A 10 23.39 -16.96 -16.78
C CYS A 10 21.95 -16.86 -16.29
N SER A 11 21.34 -18.00 -15.97
CA SER A 11 20.03 -18.10 -15.36
C SER A 11 20.16 -17.81 -13.87
N SER A 12 20.00 -16.54 -13.49
CA SER A 12 19.56 -16.22 -12.13
C SER A 12 18.18 -16.87 -11.98
N ARG A 13 18.16 -18.00 -11.28
CA ARG A 13 16.95 -18.76 -10.93
C ARG A 13 16.11 -17.92 -9.97
N GLU A 14 15.40 -16.90 -10.49
CA GLU A 14 14.36 -16.19 -9.72
C GLU A 14 13.36 -17.24 -9.26
N ARG A 15 13.18 -17.34 -7.94
CA ARG A 15 12.24 -18.28 -7.33
C ARG A 15 10.84 -17.90 -7.81
N ARG A 16 10.26 -18.71 -8.68
CA ARG A 16 8.90 -18.53 -9.17
C ARG A 16 7.93 -18.86 -8.04
N CYS A 17 7.05 -17.91 -7.70
CA CYS A 17 6.07 -18.05 -6.63
C CYS A 17 5.00 -19.09 -6.98
N GLY A 18 4.63 -19.92 -5.99
CA GLY A 18 3.46 -20.81 -6.09
C GLY A 18 2.14 -20.02 -5.96
N LEU A 19 1.00 -20.69 -6.23
CA LEU A 19 -0.35 -20.11 -6.17
C LEU A 19 -0.63 -19.42 -4.81
N LEU A 20 -0.44 -20.13 -3.70
CA LEU A 20 -0.69 -19.62 -2.36
C LEU A 20 0.24 -18.45 -2.03
N GLN A 21 1.50 -18.53 -2.39
CA GLN A 21 2.47 -17.46 -2.15
C GLN A 21 2.10 -16.20 -2.95
N THR A 22 1.64 -16.34 -4.19
CA THR A 22 1.16 -15.22 -5.01
C THR A 22 -0.09 -14.58 -4.38
N LEU A 23 -1.04 -15.38 -3.89
CA LEU A 23 -2.22 -14.87 -3.17
C LEU A 23 -1.82 -14.08 -1.91
N ILE A 24 -0.91 -14.61 -1.11
CA ILE A 24 -0.41 -13.89 0.09
C ILE A 24 0.26 -12.57 -0.29
N HIS A 25 1.05 -12.54 -1.36
CA HIS A 25 1.67 -11.31 -1.83
C HIS A 25 0.64 -10.30 -2.35
N LEU A 26 -0.43 -10.74 -3.01
CA LEU A 26 -1.52 -9.88 -3.46
C LEU A 26 -2.28 -9.28 -2.28
N LEU A 27 -2.64 -10.10 -1.29
CA LEU A 27 -3.29 -9.64 -0.05
C LEU A 27 -2.42 -8.62 0.68
N LYS A 28 -1.12 -8.91 0.80
CA LYS A 28 -0.15 -7.99 1.40
C LYS A 28 -0.08 -6.64 0.69
N GLY A 29 -0.08 -6.62 -0.63
CA GLY A 29 -0.02 -5.37 -1.41
C GLY A 29 -1.23 -4.46 -1.18
N ASN A 30 -2.35 -5.02 -0.70
CA ASN A 30 -3.59 -4.29 -0.43
C ASN A 30 -3.84 -4.04 1.07
N ILE A 31 -3.23 -4.81 1.98
CA ILE A 31 -3.38 -4.62 3.43
C ILE A 31 -2.31 -3.64 3.92
N GLY A 32 -2.69 -2.39 4.10
CA GLY A 32 -1.81 -1.31 4.55
C GLY A 32 -2.56 -0.25 5.37
N THR A 33 -2.05 0.97 5.41
CA THR A 33 -2.67 2.10 6.13
C THR A 33 -4.06 2.45 5.58
N GLY A 34 -4.30 2.24 4.29
CA GLY A 34 -5.60 2.47 3.66
C GLY A 34 -6.73 1.69 4.32
N LEU A 35 -6.48 0.41 4.67
CA LEU A 35 -7.44 -0.43 5.39
C LEU A 35 -7.86 0.21 6.73
N LEU A 36 -6.90 0.75 7.48
CA LEU A 36 -7.15 1.34 8.82
C LEU A 36 -7.91 2.67 8.78
N GLY A 37 -7.92 3.35 7.63
CA GLY A 37 -8.68 4.59 7.40
C GLY A 37 -10.12 4.35 6.95
N LEU A 38 -10.48 3.12 6.56
CA LEU A 38 -11.83 2.81 6.04
C LEU A 38 -12.97 3.07 7.01
N PRO A 39 -12.85 2.89 8.33
CA PRO A 39 -13.91 3.27 9.26
C PRO A 39 -14.26 4.77 9.18
N LEU A 40 -13.26 5.65 9.07
CA LEU A 40 -13.50 7.09 8.85
C LEU A 40 -14.10 7.34 7.45
N ALA A 41 -13.67 6.59 6.44
CA ALA A 41 -14.27 6.68 5.11
C ALA A 41 -15.77 6.33 5.16
N VAL A 42 -16.15 5.21 5.78
CA VAL A 42 -17.55 4.81 5.93
C VAL A 42 -18.36 5.84 6.70
N LYS A 43 -17.80 6.47 7.75
CA LYS A 43 -18.42 7.62 8.43
C LYS A 43 -18.76 8.74 7.45
N ASN A 44 -17.84 9.09 6.55
CA ASN A 44 -17.99 10.17 5.57
C ASN A 44 -18.99 9.88 4.45
N ALA A 45 -19.34 8.61 4.22
CA ALA A 45 -20.34 8.19 3.24
C ALA A 45 -21.68 7.80 3.88
N GLY A 46 -21.65 7.31 5.11
CA GLY A 46 -22.80 6.71 5.80
C GLY A 46 -22.75 5.19 5.85
N ILE A 47 -23.51 4.60 6.79
CA ILE A 47 -23.43 3.17 7.10
C ILE A 47 -23.96 2.26 5.97
N LEU A 48 -24.83 2.75 5.12
CA LEU A 48 -25.35 2.01 3.96
C LEU A 48 -24.59 2.36 2.68
N LEU A 49 -24.44 3.66 2.40
CA LEU A 49 -23.82 4.12 1.16
C LEU A 49 -22.32 3.80 1.08
N GLY A 50 -21.62 3.86 2.21
CA GLY A 50 -20.19 3.53 2.30
C GLY A 50 -19.86 2.11 1.85
N PRO A 51 -20.42 1.06 2.47
CA PRO A 51 -20.19 -0.33 2.08
C PRO A 51 -20.60 -0.64 0.65
N LEU A 52 -21.75 -0.09 0.20
CA LEU A 52 -22.22 -0.28 -1.17
C LEU A 52 -21.21 0.32 -2.18
N SER A 53 -20.71 1.52 -1.90
CA SER A 53 -19.71 2.18 -2.73
C SER A 53 -18.37 1.43 -2.73
N LEU A 54 -17.92 0.92 -1.57
CA LEU A 54 -16.71 0.07 -1.48
C LEU A 54 -16.84 -1.21 -2.30
N PHE A 55 -18.03 -1.83 -2.29
CA PHE A 55 -18.30 -3.02 -3.09
C PHE A 55 -18.21 -2.72 -4.59
N VAL A 56 -18.85 -1.65 -5.05
CA VAL A 56 -18.78 -1.21 -6.46
C VAL A 56 -17.34 -0.87 -6.85
N MET A 57 -16.60 -0.15 -6.01
CA MET A 57 -15.19 0.18 -6.26
C MET A 57 -14.32 -1.07 -6.32
N GLY A 58 -14.57 -2.07 -5.50
CA GLY A 58 -13.89 -3.37 -5.54
C GLY A 58 -14.11 -4.08 -6.89
N ILE A 59 -15.35 -4.09 -7.40
CA ILE A 59 -15.67 -4.67 -8.73
C ILE A 59 -14.91 -3.91 -9.82
N VAL A 60 -14.93 -2.58 -9.81
CA VAL A 60 -14.24 -1.74 -10.80
C VAL A 60 -12.73 -1.98 -10.74
N ALA A 61 -12.14 -2.01 -9.55
CA ALA A 61 -10.71 -2.27 -9.36
C ALA A 61 -10.29 -3.62 -9.95
N VAL A 62 -11.02 -4.70 -9.62
CA VAL A 62 -10.76 -6.05 -10.17
C VAL A 62 -10.88 -6.06 -11.69
N HIS A 63 -11.89 -5.40 -12.22
CA HIS A 63 -12.10 -5.32 -13.67
C HIS A 63 -10.95 -4.61 -14.37
N CYS A 64 -10.51 -3.45 -13.86
CA CYS A 64 -9.37 -2.71 -14.39
C CYS A 64 -8.07 -3.53 -14.33
N MET A 65 -7.81 -4.19 -13.20
CA MET A 65 -6.64 -5.08 -13.04
C MET A 65 -6.69 -6.24 -14.04
N SER A 66 -7.86 -6.85 -14.24
CA SER A 66 -8.05 -7.95 -15.20
C SER A 66 -7.82 -7.50 -16.65
N ILE A 67 -8.29 -6.30 -17.02
CA ILE A 67 -8.02 -5.71 -18.34
C ILE A 67 -6.51 -5.51 -18.53
N LEU A 68 -5.84 -4.93 -17.54
CA LEU A 68 -4.39 -4.68 -17.60
C LEU A 68 -3.60 -5.98 -17.84
N VAL A 69 -3.93 -7.06 -17.10
CA VAL A 69 -3.31 -8.38 -17.26
C VAL A 69 -3.55 -8.95 -18.67
N LYS A 70 -4.78 -8.89 -19.14
CA LYS A 70 -5.12 -9.35 -20.51
C LYS A 70 -4.36 -8.58 -21.58
N CYS A 71 -4.26 -7.25 -21.44
CA CYS A 71 -3.49 -6.42 -22.36
C CYS A 71 -2.01 -6.77 -22.33
N ALA A 72 -1.43 -6.95 -21.13
CA ALA A 72 -0.03 -7.34 -20.98
C ALA A 72 0.25 -8.69 -21.65
N HIS A 73 -0.59 -9.72 -21.44
CA HIS A 73 -0.47 -11.02 -22.12
C HIS A 73 -0.54 -10.90 -23.64
N HIS A 74 -1.51 -10.14 -24.15
CA HIS A 74 -1.66 -9.91 -25.57
C HIS A 74 -0.40 -9.29 -26.19
N PHE A 75 0.18 -8.27 -25.53
CA PHE A 75 1.39 -7.61 -26.02
C PHE A 75 2.64 -8.45 -25.81
N CYS A 76 2.76 -9.23 -24.74
CA CYS A 76 3.83 -10.21 -24.59
C CYS A 76 3.84 -11.21 -25.76
N TYR A 77 2.68 -11.75 -26.14
CA TYR A 77 2.54 -12.66 -27.27
C TYR A 77 2.86 -11.97 -28.59
N ARG A 78 2.28 -10.80 -28.86
CA ARG A 78 2.43 -10.06 -30.12
C ARG A 78 3.86 -9.61 -30.39
N PHE A 79 4.57 -9.12 -29.37
CA PHE A 79 5.93 -8.61 -29.50
C PHE A 79 7.02 -9.58 -29.05
N GLN A 80 6.66 -10.83 -28.76
CA GLN A 80 7.57 -11.89 -28.32
C GLN A 80 8.44 -11.45 -27.11
N LYS A 81 7.84 -10.72 -26.16
CA LYS A 81 8.49 -10.25 -24.94
C LYS A 81 8.18 -11.17 -23.77
N GLN A 82 9.14 -11.32 -22.85
CA GLN A 82 8.95 -12.14 -21.66
C GLN A 82 7.99 -11.49 -20.66
N PHE A 83 8.00 -10.15 -20.57
CA PHE A 83 7.09 -9.39 -19.70
C PHE A 83 6.86 -7.98 -20.26
N VAL A 84 5.76 -7.37 -19.88
CA VAL A 84 5.38 -5.99 -20.18
C VAL A 84 5.01 -5.31 -18.88
N ASP A 85 5.59 -4.13 -18.60
CA ASP A 85 5.25 -3.27 -17.47
C ASP A 85 3.99 -2.46 -17.76
N TYR A 86 3.42 -1.79 -16.74
CA TYR A 86 2.19 -1.02 -16.87
C TYR A 86 2.33 0.09 -17.93
N GLY A 87 3.41 0.87 -17.86
CA GLY A 87 3.67 1.93 -18.86
C GLY A 87 3.85 1.39 -20.27
N GLY A 88 4.50 0.23 -20.41
CA GLY A 88 4.66 -0.47 -21.67
C GLY A 88 3.33 -0.99 -22.25
N ALA A 89 2.43 -1.53 -21.40
CA ALA A 89 1.12 -1.97 -21.82
C ALA A 89 0.29 -0.81 -22.41
N VAL A 90 0.34 0.37 -21.78
CA VAL A 90 -0.33 1.58 -22.29
C VAL A 90 0.31 2.05 -23.58
N MET A 91 1.64 2.09 -23.67
CA MET A 91 2.36 2.50 -24.88
C MET A 91 1.98 1.61 -26.08
N TYR A 92 2.05 0.28 -25.93
CA TYR A 92 1.70 -0.67 -26.99
C TYR A 92 0.21 -0.62 -27.36
N GLY A 93 -0.66 -0.33 -26.37
CA GLY A 93 -2.08 -0.07 -26.61
C GLY A 93 -2.28 1.14 -27.53
N LEU A 94 -1.59 2.24 -27.26
CA LEU A 94 -1.65 3.45 -28.09
C LEU A 94 -1.03 3.23 -29.48
N GLU A 95 0.08 2.52 -29.60
CA GLU A 95 0.70 2.14 -30.87
C GLU A 95 -0.22 1.27 -31.75
N SER A 96 -1.08 0.47 -31.13
CA SER A 96 -2.01 -0.43 -31.81
C SER A 96 -3.33 0.25 -32.22
N THR A 97 -3.54 1.52 -31.84
CA THR A 97 -4.77 2.27 -32.12
C THR A 97 -4.83 2.72 -33.58
N PRO A 98 -6.03 2.75 -34.21
CA PRO A 98 -6.21 3.24 -35.60
C PRO A 98 -5.79 4.71 -35.79
N SER A 99 -5.90 5.55 -34.76
CA SER A 99 -5.56 6.98 -34.79
C SER A 99 -4.08 7.21 -34.99
N ALA A 100 -3.71 7.88 -36.09
CA ALA A 100 -2.31 8.25 -36.39
C ALA A 100 -1.70 9.15 -35.30
N TRP A 101 -2.49 10.07 -34.74
CA TRP A 101 -2.05 10.97 -33.69
C TRP A 101 -1.65 10.22 -32.42
N LEU A 102 -2.47 9.27 -31.96
CA LEU A 102 -2.19 8.45 -30.76
C LEU A 102 -0.97 7.58 -30.97
N ARG A 103 -0.77 6.98 -32.14
CA ARG A 103 0.43 6.19 -32.47
C ARG A 103 1.71 7.01 -32.39
N THR A 104 1.69 8.20 -32.96
CA THR A 104 2.87 9.09 -32.92
C THR A 104 3.23 9.51 -31.51
N HIS A 105 2.23 9.62 -30.62
CA HIS A 105 2.42 10.05 -29.23
C HIS A 105 2.42 8.90 -28.21
N ALA A 106 2.53 7.65 -28.64
CA ALA A 106 2.46 6.47 -27.77
C ALA A 106 3.50 6.49 -26.62
N VAL A 107 4.71 6.99 -26.88
CA VAL A 107 5.78 7.15 -25.86
C VAL A 107 5.34 8.11 -24.74
N TRP A 108 4.55 9.14 -25.07
CA TRP A 108 3.98 10.04 -24.06
C TRP A 108 3.04 9.31 -23.10
N GLY A 109 2.24 8.35 -23.60
CA GLY A 109 1.39 7.51 -22.75
C GLY A 109 2.19 6.78 -21.66
N ARG A 110 3.34 6.20 -22.02
CA ARG A 110 4.25 5.57 -21.05
C ARG A 110 4.77 6.55 -20.02
N ARG A 111 5.18 7.76 -20.45
CA ARG A 111 5.70 8.82 -19.56
C ARG A 111 4.63 9.32 -18.59
N VAL A 112 3.41 9.52 -19.08
CA VAL A 112 2.27 9.96 -18.25
C VAL A 112 1.95 8.92 -17.18
N VAL A 113 1.84 7.64 -17.54
CA VAL A 113 1.64 6.56 -16.56
C VAL A 113 2.79 6.52 -15.54
N GLY A 114 4.03 6.64 -15.99
CA GLY A 114 5.20 6.69 -15.10
C GLY A 114 5.13 7.87 -14.12
N LEU A 115 4.74 9.05 -14.59
CA LEU A 115 4.55 10.23 -13.73
C LEU A 115 3.46 10.00 -12.67
N PHE A 116 2.30 9.48 -13.07
CA PHE A 116 1.22 9.18 -12.13
C PHE A 116 1.63 8.10 -11.11
N LEU A 117 2.34 7.05 -11.54
CA LEU A 117 2.88 6.05 -10.61
C LEU A 117 3.84 6.67 -9.59
N ILE A 118 4.74 7.58 -10.02
CA ILE A 118 5.63 8.29 -9.10
C ILE A 118 4.83 9.11 -8.10
N LEU A 119 3.89 9.93 -8.57
CA LEU A 119 3.09 10.81 -7.71
C LEU A 119 2.30 9.99 -6.67
N THR A 120 1.67 8.91 -7.12
CA THR A 120 0.86 8.06 -6.25
C THR A 120 1.73 7.35 -5.20
N GLN A 121 2.85 6.78 -5.61
CA GLN A 121 3.75 6.08 -4.68
C GLN A 121 4.41 7.02 -3.66
N LEU A 122 4.78 8.23 -4.06
CA LEU A 122 5.27 9.24 -3.12
C LEU A 122 4.14 9.69 -2.17
N GLY A 123 2.91 9.84 -2.67
CA GLY A 123 1.74 10.12 -1.84
C GLY A 123 1.51 9.06 -0.76
N PHE A 124 1.68 7.77 -1.06
CA PHE A 124 1.64 6.71 -0.04
C PHE A 124 2.75 6.86 0.99
N CYS A 125 3.95 7.20 0.57
CA CYS A 125 5.06 7.44 1.47
C CYS A 125 4.74 8.59 2.45
N CYS A 126 4.08 9.67 2.00
CA CYS A 126 3.61 10.75 2.88
C CYS A 126 2.62 10.24 3.93
N VAL A 127 1.61 9.47 3.51
CA VAL A 127 0.61 8.89 4.45
C VAL A 127 1.29 7.98 5.48
N TYR A 128 2.32 7.23 5.09
CA TYR A 128 3.06 6.37 6.02
C TYR A 128 3.83 7.18 7.06
N PHE A 129 4.41 8.32 6.70
CA PHE A 129 5.04 9.23 7.66
C PHE A 129 4.04 9.74 8.69
N VAL A 130 2.89 10.25 8.23
CA VAL A 130 1.82 10.74 9.12
C VAL A 130 1.36 9.63 10.06
N PHE A 131 1.07 8.44 9.51
CA PHE A 131 0.64 7.29 10.28
C PHE A 131 1.65 6.89 11.37
N LEU A 132 2.93 6.81 11.03
CA LEU A 132 4.00 6.47 11.97
C LEU A 132 4.14 7.52 13.06
N ALA A 133 4.11 8.80 12.69
CA ALA A 133 4.23 9.91 13.62
C ALA A 133 3.06 9.97 14.61
N ASP A 134 1.82 9.82 14.13
CA ASP A 134 0.63 9.88 14.98
C ASP A 134 0.54 8.70 15.95
N ASN A 135 0.86 7.49 15.49
CA ASN A 135 0.91 6.33 16.39
C ASN A 135 2.04 6.46 17.41
N LEU A 136 3.24 6.91 17.00
CA LEU A 136 4.36 7.13 17.91
C LEU A 136 4.04 8.21 18.96
N LYS A 137 3.46 9.34 18.51
CA LYS A 137 3.00 10.41 19.39
C LYS A 137 2.03 9.86 20.45
N GLN A 138 1.05 9.07 20.04
CA GLN A 138 0.06 8.51 20.96
C GLN A 138 0.67 7.51 21.94
N VAL A 139 1.63 6.67 21.50
CA VAL A 139 2.35 5.75 22.39
C VAL A 139 3.18 6.51 23.42
N VAL A 140 3.94 7.52 22.98
CA VAL A 140 4.78 8.34 23.90
C VAL A 140 3.92 9.13 24.87
N SER A 141 2.82 9.74 24.43
CA SER A 141 1.90 10.50 25.32
C SER A 141 1.25 9.62 26.37
N ALA A 142 0.99 8.36 26.06
CA ALA A 142 0.38 7.42 26.97
C ALA A 142 1.38 6.66 27.85
N ALA A 143 2.68 6.78 27.60
CA ALA A 143 3.71 5.94 28.27
C ALA A 143 3.68 6.01 29.79
N ASN A 144 3.44 7.19 30.36
CA ASN A 144 3.40 7.40 31.82
C ASN A 144 2.05 7.00 32.46
N GLY A 145 1.01 6.77 31.67
CA GLY A 145 -0.33 6.43 32.12
C GLY A 145 -0.84 5.08 31.63
N THR A 146 0.03 4.28 30.96
CA THR A 146 -0.36 2.98 30.43
C THR A 146 -0.63 2.01 31.57
N THR A 147 -1.82 1.41 31.59
CA THR A 147 -2.26 0.47 32.63
C THR A 147 -2.32 -0.96 32.06
N ASN A 148 -2.28 -1.95 32.96
CA ASN A 148 -2.57 -3.34 32.61
C ASN A 148 -4.06 -3.58 32.35
N ASP A 149 -4.91 -2.67 32.85
CA ASP A 149 -6.35 -2.70 32.72
C ASP A 149 -6.79 -2.03 31.42
N CYS A 150 -7.40 -2.79 30.52
CA CYS A 150 -7.93 -2.28 29.24
C CYS A 150 -9.38 -1.80 29.34
N SER A 151 -9.80 -1.29 30.51
CA SER A 151 -11.15 -0.74 30.73
C SER A 151 -11.31 0.58 29.97
N PRO A 152 -12.42 0.78 29.21
CA PRO A 152 -12.63 1.97 28.38
C PRO A 152 -12.83 3.28 29.21
N ASN A 153 -13.08 3.20 30.52
CA ASN A 153 -13.49 4.34 31.34
C ASN A 153 -12.35 5.04 32.11
N LYS A 154 -11.08 4.64 31.93
CA LYS A 154 -9.96 5.38 32.56
C LYS A 154 -9.43 6.46 31.63
N THR A 155 -9.74 7.71 31.93
CA THR A 155 -9.04 8.88 31.37
C THR A 155 -7.60 8.87 31.88
N VAL A 156 -6.67 8.47 31.02
CA VAL A 156 -5.24 8.59 31.30
C VAL A 156 -4.85 10.04 31.14
N ALA A 157 -4.23 10.63 32.16
CA ALA A 157 -3.63 11.96 32.07
C ALA A 157 -2.54 11.92 30.99
N LEU A 158 -2.82 12.51 29.84
CA LEU A 158 -1.88 12.61 28.73
C LEU A 158 -0.78 13.61 29.14
N THR A 159 0.47 13.19 29.06
CA THR A 159 1.61 14.12 29.16
C THR A 159 1.55 15.13 28.01
N PRO A 160 1.92 16.41 28.23
CA PRO A 160 1.97 17.40 27.16
C PRO A 160 2.88 16.86 26.03
N THR A 161 2.31 16.73 24.84
CA THR A 161 2.99 16.12 23.70
C THR A 161 3.51 17.17 22.75
N MET A 162 4.67 16.89 22.20
CA MET A 162 5.23 17.64 21.07
C MET A 162 4.30 17.57 19.86
N ASP A 163 4.41 18.52 18.95
CA ASP A 163 3.65 18.53 17.71
C ASP A 163 3.97 17.28 16.85
N SER A 164 2.99 16.74 16.14
CA SER A 164 3.18 15.56 15.25
C SER A 164 4.30 15.76 14.23
N ARG A 165 4.49 17.00 13.79
CA ARG A 165 5.61 17.37 12.87
C ARG A 165 6.98 17.06 13.45
N LEU A 166 7.18 17.21 14.75
CA LEU A 166 8.46 16.91 15.39
C LEU A 166 8.74 15.41 15.43
N TYR A 167 7.68 14.61 15.60
CA TYR A 167 7.79 13.14 15.49
C TYR A 167 8.11 12.72 14.05
N MET A 168 7.55 13.37 13.02
CA MET A 168 7.92 13.12 11.62
C MET A 168 9.41 13.40 11.39
N VAL A 169 9.91 14.54 11.83
CA VAL A 169 11.34 14.90 11.70
C VAL A 169 12.23 13.91 12.46
N SER A 170 11.80 13.43 13.63
CA SER A 170 12.58 12.45 14.40
C SER A 170 12.64 11.07 13.70
N LEU A 171 11.60 10.70 12.93
CA LEU A 171 11.56 9.46 12.16
C LEU A 171 12.36 9.54 10.85
N LEU A 172 12.56 10.76 10.31
CA LEU A 172 13.22 10.99 9.03
C LEU A 172 14.57 10.27 8.88
N PRO A 173 15.55 10.37 9.83
CA PRO A 173 16.84 9.71 9.67
C PRO A 173 16.73 8.18 9.61
N PHE A 174 15.80 7.58 10.35
CA PHE A 174 15.59 6.13 10.34
C PHE A 174 15.00 5.66 9.01
N VAL A 175 14.05 6.42 8.44
CA VAL A 175 13.46 6.13 7.14
C VAL A 175 14.49 6.31 6.02
N VAL A 176 15.33 7.36 6.07
CA VAL A 176 16.42 7.55 5.11
C VAL A 176 17.39 6.36 5.15
N LEU A 177 17.83 5.94 6.34
CA LEU A 177 18.70 4.76 6.50
C LEU A 177 18.04 3.49 5.94
N LEU A 178 16.75 3.31 6.18
CA LEU A 178 16.00 2.18 5.63
C LEU A 178 15.99 2.16 4.10
N THR A 179 15.84 3.32 3.45
CA THR A 179 15.85 3.42 1.99
C THR A 179 17.22 3.21 1.36
N PHE A 180 18.31 3.28 2.13
CA PHE A 180 19.65 2.94 1.68
C PHE A 180 19.87 1.43 1.55
N ILE A 181 19.02 0.61 2.18
CA ILE A 181 19.04 -0.85 2.03
C ILE A 181 18.52 -1.23 0.64
N GLN A 182 19.43 -1.36 -0.33
CA GLN A 182 19.11 -1.73 -1.70
C GLN A 182 19.02 -3.25 -1.90
N ASN A 183 19.39 -4.03 -0.89
CA ASN A 183 19.38 -5.48 -0.96
C ASN A 183 17.96 -6.02 -0.75
N LEU A 184 17.29 -6.35 -1.86
CA LEU A 184 15.92 -6.89 -1.85
C LEU A 184 15.75 -8.17 -1.04
N LYS A 185 16.81 -8.98 -0.86
CA LYS A 185 16.75 -10.20 -0.04
C LYS A 185 16.59 -9.88 1.44
N VAL A 186 17.36 -8.91 1.94
CA VAL A 186 17.28 -8.44 3.32
C VAL A 186 15.91 -7.80 3.56
N LEU A 187 15.50 -6.92 2.66
CA LEU A 187 14.20 -6.25 2.72
C LEU A 187 13.03 -7.26 2.70
N SER A 188 13.15 -8.36 1.95
CA SER A 188 12.14 -9.42 1.90
C SER A 188 11.95 -10.15 3.23
N ILE A 189 13.03 -10.39 3.98
CA ILE A 189 12.95 -11.06 5.30
C ILE A 189 12.22 -10.16 6.30
N PHE A 190 12.64 -8.90 6.41
CA PHE A 190 11.97 -7.93 7.30
C PHE A 190 10.51 -7.69 6.89
N SER A 191 10.25 -7.65 5.59
CA SER A 191 8.90 -7.54 5.05
C SER A 191 8.02 -8.74 5.41
N MET A 192 8.56 -9.95 5.47
CA MET A 192 7.81 -11.13 5.93
C MET A 192 7.45 -11.04 7.41
N LEU A 193 8.42 -10.65 8.26
CA LEU A 193 8.18 -10.44 9.69
C LEU A 193 7.16 -9.33 9.94
N ALA A 194 7.27 -8.22 9.20
CA ALA A 194 6.34 -7.10 9.24
C ALA A 194 4.90 -7.54 8.90
N ASN A 195 4.72 -8.45 7.94
CA ASN A 195 3.39 -8.94 7.58
C ASN A 195 2.75 -9.78 8.68
N VAL A 196 3.54 -10.63 9.36
CA VAL A 196 3.04 -11.42 10.47
C VAL A 196 2.61 -10.49 11.61
N ALA A 197 3.40 -9.46 11.90
CA ALA A 197 3.08 -8.44 12.90
C ALA A 197 1.79 -7.67 12.56
N MET A 198 1.64 -7.23 11.30
CA MET A 198 0.43 -6.52 10.83
C MET A 198 -0.81 -7.41 10.89
N LEU A 199 -0.71 -8.68 10.45
CA LEU A 199 -1.83 -9.61 10.50
C LEU A 199 -2.25 -9.91 11.94
N GLY A 200 -1.29 -10.16 12.85
CA GLY A 200 -1.55 -10.34 14.28
C GLY A 200 -2.23 -9.11 14.90
N SER A 201 -1.73 -7.92 14.58
CA SER A 201 -2.34 -6.65 15.01
C SER A 201 -3.77 -6.50 14.51
N LEU A 202 -4.03 -6.86 13.25
CA LEU A 202 -5.37 -6.78 12.66
C LEU A 202 -6.36 -7.70 13.38
N ILE A 203 -5.95 -8.93 13.72
CA ILE A 203 -6.79 -9.87 14.47
C ILE A 203 -7.18 -9.27 15.83
N VAL A 204 -6.23 -8.67 16.55
CA VAL A 204 -6.50 -8.04 17.86
C VAL A 204 -7.42 -6.83 17.71
N ILE A 205 -7.25 -6.03 16.65
CA ILE A 205 -8.14 -4.89 16.32
C ILE A 205 -9.57 -5.39 16.10
N TYR A 206 -9.77 -6.43 15.28
CA TYR A 206 -11.11 -7.02 15.06
C TYR A 206 -11.71 -7.55 16.33
N GLN A 207 -10.92 -8.26 17.16
CA GLN A 207 -11.37 -8.79 18.45
C GLN A 207 -11.87 -7.66 19.37
N TYR A 208 -11.19 -6.51 19.38
CA TYR A 208 -11.60 -5.37 20.19
C TYR A 208 -12.90 -4.73 19.66
N ILE A 209 -13.01 -4.54 18.36
CA ILE A 209 -14.19 -3.93 17.73
C ILE A 209 -15.43 -4.76 18.01
N ILE A 210 -15.38 -6.07 17.76
CA ILE A 210 -16.54 -6.95 17.84
C ILE A 210 -17.10 -7.07 19.27
N ARG A 211 -16.23 -6.97 20.30
CA ARG A 211 -16.64 -7.15 21.71
C ARG A 211 -17.48 -6.00 22.28
N GLY A 212 -17.71 -4.93 21.57
CA GLY A 212 -18.38 -3.77 22.19
C GLY A 212 -19.08 -2.86 21.18
N ILE A 213 -19.78 -3.42 20.20
CA ILE A 213 -20.58 -2.64 19.25
C ILE A 213 -21.81 -2.11 19.98
N PRO A 214 -22.01 -0.76 20.06
CA PRO A 214 -23.21 -0.14 20.60
C PRO A 214 -24.39 -0.33 19.65
N ASP A 215 -25.60 0.05 20.09
CA ASP A 215 -26.81 0.00 19.25
C ASP A 215 -26.66 0.91 18.03
N PRO A 216 -26.84 0.42 16.80
CA PRO A 216 -26.60 1.18 15.57
C PRO A 216 -27.71 2.18 15.19
N SER A 217 -28.76 2.35 16.01
CA SER A 217 -29.98 3.09 15.67
C SER A 217 -29.74 4.57 15.31
N ASP A 218 -28.64 5.17 15.78
CA ASP A 218 -28.37 6.62 15.62
C ASP A 218 -27.43 6.96 14.46
N LEU A 219 -26.98 5.98 13.67
CA LEU A 219 -26.03 6.23 12.60
C LEU A 219 -26.73 6.56 11.27
N PRO A 220 -26.31 7.63 10.54
CA PRO A 220 -26.93 8.02 9.29
C PRO A 220 -26.67 6.97 8.20
N LEU A 221 -27.74 6.58 7.48
CA LEU A 221 -27.67 5.66 6.36
C LEU A 221 -26.82 6.22 5.21
N ALA A 222 -26.95 7.53 4.96
CA ALA A 222 -26.12 8.28 4.00
C ALA A 222 -25.66 9.56 4.67
N ALA A 223 -24.39 9.88 4.55
CA ALA A 223 -23.80 11.12 5.04
C ALA A 223 -24.00 12.28 4.04
N ALA A 224 -23.62 13.50 4.43
CA ALA A 224 -23.73 14.68 3.59
C ALA A 224 -22.83 14.55 2.33
N TRP A 225 -23.32 15.04 1.17
CA TRP A 225 -22.54 15.07 -0.08
C TRP A 225 -21.20 15.79 0.04
N LYS A 226 -21.08 16.74 0.96
CA LYS A 226 -19.82 17.47 1.20
C LYS A 226 -18.69 16.60 1.72
N THR A 227 -18.99 15.52 2.42
CA THR A 227 -18.01 14.59 3.00
C THR A 227 -17.71 13.40 2.06
N TYR A 228 -18.55 13.15 1.05
CA TYR A 228 -18.38 12.04 0.14
C TYR A 228 -17.05 12.03 -0.66
N PRO A 229 -16.49 13.19 -1.10
CA PRO A 229 -15.15 13.22 -1.72
C PRO A 229 -14.04 12.68 -0.80
N LEU A 230 -14.14 12.89 0.52
CA LEU A 230 -13.18 12.34 1.49
C LEU A 230 -13.28 10.81 1.58
N PHE A 231 -14.51 10.27 1.55
CA PHE A 231 -14.73 8.83 1.41
C PHE A 231 -14.05 8.30 0.15
N PHE A 232 -14.34 8.92 -1.00
CA PHE A 232 -13.86 8.47 -2.30
C PHE A 232 -12.33 8.47 -2.37
N GLY A 233 -11.67 9.54 -1.88
CA GLY A 233 -10.21 9.61 -1.81
C GLY A 233 -9.60 8.50 -0.95
N THR A 234 -10.15 8.26 0.25
CA THR A 234 -9.68 7.19 1.14
C THR A 234 -9.92 5.80 0.56
N ALA A 235 -11.06 5.58 -0.11
CA ALA A 235 -11.39 4.31 -0.74
C ALA A 235 -10.50 4.02 -1.94
N ILE A 236 -10.24 5.00 -2.83
CA ILE A 236 -9.27 4.84 -3.93
C ILE A 236 -7.89 4.50 -3.37
N PHE A 237 -7.43 5.23 -2.35
CA PHE A 237 -6.17 4.96 -1.68
C PHE A 237 -6.08 3.53 -1.13
N ALA A 238 -7.17 3.00 -0.56
CA ALA A 238 -7.21 1.63 -0.05
C ALA A 238 -7.12 0.58 -1.18
N PHE A 239 -7.80 0.80 -2.32
CA PHE A 239 -7.85 -0.15 -3.45
C PHE A 239 -6.64 -0.06 -4.40
N GLU A 240 -5.60 0.69 -4.07
CA GLU A 240 -4.45 0.87 -4.93
C GLU A 240 -3.49 -0.34 -4.95
N GLY A 241 -3.92 -1.42 -5.57
CA GLY A 241 -3.07 -2.58 -5.83
C GLY A 241 -2.65 -2.76 -7.29
N ILE A 242 -3.12 -1.89 -8.21
CA ILE A 242 -2.92 -2.09 -9.66
C ILE A 242 -1.44 -2.06 -10.07
N GLY A 243 -0.62 -1.25 -9.40
CA GLY A 243 0.81 -1.13 -9.69
C GLY A 243 1.62 -2.39 -9.42
N VAL A 244 1.16 -3.25 -8.49
CA VAL A 244 1.86 -4.50 -8.10
C VAL A 244 1.35 -5.74 -8.85
N VAL A 245 0.26 -5.63 -9.61
CA VAL A 245 -0.41 -6.76 -10.28
C VAL A 245 0.53 -7.41 -11.32
N LEU A 246 1.05 -6.65 -12.28
CA LEU A 246 1.93 -7.17 -13.33
C LEU A 246 3.28 -7.68 -12.79
N PRO A 247 3.97 -6.96 -11.88
CA PRO A 247 5.17 -7.50 -11.23
C PRO A 247 4.93 -8.82 -10.49
N LEU A 248 3.76 -8.98 -9.87
CA LEU A 248 3.41 -10.20 -9.14
C LEU A 248 3.11 -11.37 -10.09
N GLU A 249 2.38 -11.12 -11.15
CA GLU A 249 2.10 -12.10 -12.19
C GLU A 249 3.38 -12.61 -12.85
N ASN A 250 4.30 -11.71 -13.21
CA ASN A 250 5.58 -12.05 -13.84
C ASN A 250 6.48 -12.95 -12.97
N LYS A 251 6.31 -12.93 -11.65
CA LYS A 251 7.02 -13.78 -10.68
C LYS A 251 6.32 -15.12 -10.44
N MET A 252 5.13 -15.32 -10.95
CA MET A 252 4.35 -16.53 -10.73
C MET A 252 4.87 -17.70 -11.59
N LYS A 253 4.84 -18.91 -11.03
CA LYS A 253 5.25 -20.14 -11.74
C LYS A 253 4.34 -20.45 -12.93
N ASN A 254 3.03 -20.28 -12.76
CA ASN A 254 1.99 -20.56 -13.75
C ASN A 254 1.11 -19.32 -13.96
N PRO A 255 1.50 -18.34 -14.80
CA PRO A 255 0.75 -17.08 -15.00
C PRO A 255 -0.70 -17.28 -15.48
N GLN A 256 -1.00 -18.41 -16.13
CA GLN A 256 -2.36 -18.73 -16.61
C GLN A 256 -3.40 -18.80 -15.49
N HIS A 257 -2.98 -19.14 -14.26
CA HIS A 257 -3.86 -19.17 -13.08
C HIS A 257 -3.96 -17.81 -12.34
N PHE A 258 -3.21 -16.81 -12.77
CA PHE A 258 -3.20 -15.51 -12.12
C PHE A 258 -4.58 -14.84 -12.07
N PRO A 259 -5.43 -14.87 -13.13
CA PRO A 259 -6.77 -14.29 -13.06
C PRO A 259 -7.62 -14.86 -11.90
N VAL A 260 -7.54 -16.16 -11.64
CA VAL A 260 -8.27 -16.80 -10.54
C VAL A 260 -7.78 -16.26 -9.19
N ILE A 261 -6.45 -16.15 -9.02
CA ILE A 261 -5.85 -15.61 -7.79
C ILE A 261 -6.26 -14.14 -7.61
N LEU A 262 -6.28 -13.37 -8.70
CA LEU A 262 -6.70 -11.98 -8.67
C LEU A 262 -8.15 -11.84 -8.18
N TYR A 263 -9.08 -12.61 -8.76
CA TYR A 263 -10.49 -12.58 -8.35
C TYR A 263 -10.67 -13.00 -6.88
N VAL A 264 -10.09 -14.12 -6.49
CA VAL A 264 -10.19 -14.63 -5.10
C VAL A 264 -9.54 -13.64 -4.12
N GLY A 265 -8.34 -13.17 -4.41
CA GLY A 265 -7.60 -12.25 -3.53
C GLY A 265 -8.33 -10.91 -3.36
N MET A 266 -8.80 -10.32 -4.44
CA MET A 266 -9.52 -9.04 -4.38
C MET A 266 -10.91 -9.17 -3.76
N THR A 267 -11.57 -10.32 -3.88
CA THR A 267 -12.81 -10.60 -3.14
C THR A 267 -12.54 -10.62 -1.64
N ILE A 268 -11.49 -11.32 -1.19
CA ILE A 268 -11.09 -11.33 0.23
C ILE A 268 -10.76 -9.90 0.71
N VAL A 269 -10.00 -9.13 -0.07
CA VAL A 269 -9.65 -7.74 0.25
C VAL A 269 -10.92 -6.87 0.37
N THR A 270 -11.85 -6.97 -0.57
CA THR A 270 -13.09 -6.16 -0.57
C THR A 270 -13.96 -6.50 0.64
N VAL A 271 -14.11 -7.80 0.98
CA VAL A 271 -14.83 -8.21 2.18
C VAL A 271 -14.16 -7.69 3.44
N LEU A 272 -12.82 -7.77 3.51
CA LEU A 272 -12.05 -7.24 4.64
C LEU A 272 -12.23 -5.73 4.78
N TYR A 273 -12.22 -4.99 3.67
CA TYR A 273 -12.40 -3.53 3.65
C TYR A 273 -13.80 -3.12 4.12
N ILE A 274 -14.83 -3.78 3.61
CA ILE A 274 -16.22 -3.52 4.00
C ILE A 274 -16.41 -3.87 5.48
N SER A 275 -15.94 -5.04 5.92
CA SER A 275 -16.12 -5.50 7.31
C SER A 275 -15.41 -4.57 8.30
N LEU A 276 -14.15 -4.20 8.06
CA LEU A 276 -13.43 -3.29 8.97
C LEU A 276 -14.04 -1.88 8.94
N GLY A 277 -14.40 -1.39 7.76
CA GLY A 277 -15.03 -0.08 7.59
C GLY A 277 -16.34 0.03 8.37
N VAL A 278 -17.24 -0.96 8.18
CA VAL A 278 -18.55 -1.00 8.84
C VAL A 278 -18.40 -1.22 10.34
N LEU A 279 -17.71 -2.28 10.76
CA LEU A 279 -17.57 -2.63 12.17
C LEU A 279 -16.85 -1.53 12.96
N GLY A 280 -15.81 -0.92 12.38
CA GLY A 280 -15.11 0.19 13.01
C GLY A 280 -16.00 1.44 13.15
N TYR A 281 -16.80 1.77 12.15
CA TYR A 281 -17.74 2.87 12.25
C TYR A 281 -18.88 2.57 13.24
N LEU A 282 -19.41 1.35 13.24
CA LEU A 282 -20.41 0.92 14.24
C LEU A 282 -19.86 1.02 15.68
N ARG A 283 -18.58 0.68 15.88
CA ARG A 283 -17.96 0.70 17.21
C ARG A 283 -17.71 2.10 17.75
N PHE A 284 -17.20 3.01 16.92
CA PHE A 284 -16.71 4.32 17.35
C PHE A 284 -17.60 5.51 16.93
N GLY A 285 -18.53 5.30 15.99
CA GLY A 285 -19.49 6.33 15.55
C GLY A 285 -18.81 7.63 15.12
N ALA A 286 -19.24 8.74 15.75
CA ALA A 286 -18.70 10.07 15.49
C ALA A 286 -17.26 10.28 15.97
N GLU A 287 -16.77 9.45 16.92
CA GLU A 287 -15.45 9.59 17.53
C GLU A 287 -14.35 8.91 16.72
N ILE A 288 -14.66 8.33 15.55
CA ILE A 288 -13.66 7.67 14.70
C ILE A 288 -12.61 8.66 14.19
N GLN A 289 -11.33 8.30 14.37
CA GLN A 289 -10.18 9.10 13.95
C GLN A 289 -9.65 8.66 12.57
N GLY A 290 -8.61 9.34 12.08
CA GLY A 290 -8.00 9.08 10.76
C GLY A 290 -7.50 7.66 10.54
N SER A 291 -7.10 6.99 11.63
CA SER A 291 -6.78 5.56 11.66
C SER A 291 -7.44 4.91 12.86
N ILE A 292 -8.00 3.72 12.66
CA ILE A 292 -8.65 2.96 13.74
C ILE A 292 -7.68 2.61 14.88
N THR A 293 -6.39 2.53 14.63
CA THR A 293 -5.37 2.33 15.67
C THR A 293 -5.37 3.45 16.71
N LEU A 294 -5.71 4.67 16.31
CA LEU A 294 -5.76 5.82 17.20
C LEU A 294 -6.97 5.78 18.15
N ASN A 295 -7.99 5.00 17.83
CA ASN A 295 -9.17 4.78 18.68
C ASN A 295 -9.00 3.66 19.71
N LEU A 296 -7.89 2.91 19.67
CA LEU A 296 -7.64 1.81 20.61
C LEU A 296 -7.27 2.35 21.99
N PRO A 297 -7.71 1.67 23.10
CA PRO A 297 -7.41 2.09 24.46
C PRO A 297 -5.92 2.18 24.79
N ASN A 298 -5.58 2.92 25.83
CA ASN A 298 -4.22 3.12 26.28
C ASN A 298 -3.80 2.06 27.32
N CYS A 299 -3.84 0.76 26.95
CA CYS A 299 -3.25 -0.31 27.75
C CYS A 299 -2.12 -0.99 26.99
N TRP A 300 -1.26 -1.71 27.69
CA TRP A 300 -0.06 -2.34 27.14
C TRP A 300 -0.31 -3.18 25.89
N LEU A 301 -1.41 -3.95 25.87
CA LEU A 301 -1.76 -4.79 24.72
C LEU A 301 -1.97 -3.95 23.47
N TYR A 302 -2.79 -2.90 23.54
CA TYR A 302 -3.10 -2.08 22.36
C TYR A 302 -1.98 -1.11 21.99
N GLN A 303 -1.15 -0.69 22.96
CA GLN A 303 0.09 0.03 22.64
C GLN A 303 1.06 -0.86 21.86
N ALA A 304 1.21 -2.14 22.26
CA ALA A 304 1.99 -3.11 21.50
C ALA A 304 1.42 -3.33 20.09
N VAL A 305 0.09 -3.40 19.93
CA VAL A 305 -0.57 -3.51 18.62
C VAL A 305 -0.25 -2.33 17.73
N LYS A 306 -0.32 -1.08 18.25
CA LYS A 306 0.05 0.13 17.52
C LYS A 306 1.51 0.09 17.06
N LEU A 307 2.43 -0.31 17.94
CA LEU A 307 3.85 -0.42 17.61
C LEU A 307 4.13 -1.52 16.58
N LEU A 308 3.50 -2.70 16.73
CA LEU A 308 3.65 -3.80 15.77
C LEU A 308 3.13 -3.44 14.38
N PHE A 309 1.99 -2.75 14.32
CA PHE A 309 1.46 -2.28 13.04
C PHE A 309 2.37 -1.19 12.43
N SER A 310 2.84 -0.24 13.25
CA SER A 310 3.79 0.80 12.83
C SER A 310 5.11 0.19 12.34
N PHE A 311 5.62 -0.83 13.00
CA PHE A 311 6.77 -1.60 12.54
C PHE A 311 6.53 -2.21 11.15
N GLY A 312 5.33 -2.77 10.92
CA GLY A 312 4.91 -3.26 9.61
C GLY A 312 4.95 -2.18 8.53
N ILE A 313 4.35 -1.03 8.82
CA ILE A 313 4.30 0.12 7.88
C ILE A 313 5.69 0.68 7.62
N PHE A 314 6.58 0.75 8.62
CA PHE A 314 7.96 1.21 8.45
C PHE A 314 8.71 0.41 7.38
N PHE A 315 8.61 -0.93 7.38
CA PHE A 315 9.23 -1.74 6.33
C PHE A 315 8.45 -1.70 5.00
N THR A 316 7.14 -1.53 5.05
CA THR A 316 6.33 -1.35 3.83
C THR A 316 6.70 -0.06 3.10
N TYR A 317 7.07 1.00 3.83
CA TYR A 317 7.59 2.24 3.25
C TYR A 317 8.75 1.98 2.28
N ALA A 318 9.73 1.18 2.67
CA ALA A 318 10.89 0.90 1.81
C ALA A 318 10.50 0.19 0.51
N VAL A 319 9.52 -0.73 0.58
CA VAL A 319 9.02 -1.44 -0.60
C VAL A 319 8.27 -0.49 -1.54
N GLN A 320 7.47 0.40 -0.97
CA GLN A 320 6.69 1.38 -1.73
C GLN A 320 7.59 2.45 -2.36
N PHE A 321 8.57 2.94 -1.60
CA PHE A 321 9.58 3.90 -2.06
C PHE A 321 10.49 3.33 -3.16
N TYR A 322 10.65 2.00 -3.23
CA TYR A 322 11.47 1.37 -4.26
C TYR A 322 10.97 1.69 -5.67
N VAL A 323 9.66 1.74 -5.89
CA VAL A 323 9.04 1.98 -7.21
C VAL A 323 9.42 3.35 -7.80
N PRO A 324 9.18 4.50 -7.12
CA PRO A 324 9.59 5.81 -7.64
C PRO A 324 11.12 5.94 -7.74
N ALA A 325 11.87 5.32 -6.83
CA ALA A 325 13.32 5.31 -6.88
C ALA A 325 13.85 4.60 -8.13
N GLU A 326 13.30 3.46 -8.53
CA GLU A 326 13.64 2.71 -9.75
C GLU A 326 13.31 3.49 -11.04
N ILE A 327 12.31 4.35 -11.00
CA ILE A 327 11.94 5.16 -12.18
C ILE A 327 12.80 6.42 -12.29
N ILE A 328 13.08 7.10 -11.14
CA ILE A 328 13.73 8.43 -11.13
C ILE A 328 15.25 8.32 -11.13
N ILE A 329 15.83 7.40 -10.34
CA ILE A 329 17.28 7.41 -10.05
C ILE A 329 18.13 6.94 -11.24
N PRO A 330 17.84 5.83 -11.94
CA PRO A 330 18.70 5.30 -12.99
C PRO A 330 18.97 6.30 -14.14
N PRO A 331 17.98 7.04 -14.67
CA PRO A 331 18.23 8.02 -15.72
C PRO A 331 19.13 9.17 -15.29
N VAL A 332 19.12 9.53 -13.99
CA VAL A 332 19.97 10.59 -13.44
C VAL A 332 21.40 10.08 -13.27
N ILE A 333 21.57 8.87 -12.70
CA ILE A 333 22.89 8.27 -12.51
C ILE A 333 23.59 8.02 -13.84
N ALA A 334 22.87 7.62 -14.89
CA ALA A 334 23.43 7.41 -16.23
C ALA A 334 24.09 8.69 -16.85
N ARG A 335 23.79 9.88 -16.29
CA ARG A 335 24.38 11.17 -16.70
C ARG A 335 25.52 11.63 -15.82
N VAL A 336 25.84 10.90 -14.76
CA VAL A 336 26.84 11.26 -13.75
C VAL A 336 28.07 10.34 -13.89
N SER A 337 29.28 10.87 -13.63
CA SER A 337 30.50 10.07 -13.60
C SER A 337 30.43 8.97 -12.54
N GLU A 338 31.00 7.79 -12.83
CA GLU A 338 30.99 6.62 -11.93
C GLU A 338 31.47 6.93 -10.51
N ARG A 339 32.43 7.84 -10.36
CA ARG A 339 32.97 8.26 -9.04
C ARG A 339 31.89 8.87 -8.14
N TRP A 340 30.92 9.59 -8.70
CA TRP A 340 29.86 10.28 -7.97
C TRP A 340 28.54 9.53 -7.95
N GLY A 341 28.43 8.42 -8.68
CA GLY A 341 27.20 7.66 -8.86
C GLY A 341 26.59 7.21 -7.53
N LEU A 342 27.40 6.70 -6.59
CA LEU A 342 26.90 6.30 -5.26
C LEU A 342 26.40 7.50 -4.44
N LEU A 343 27.17 8.59 -4.41
CA LEU A 343 26.80 9.78 -3.66
C LEU A 343 25.49 10.39 -4.19
N VAL A 344 25.38 10.54 -5.52
CA VAL A 344 24.16 11.05 -6.16
C VAL A 344 22.94 10.14 -5.90
N ASN A 345 23.13 8.83 -5.90
CA ASN A 345 22.07 7.88 -5.54
C ASN A 345 21.56 8.12 -4.09
N LEU A 346 22.47 8.23 -3.14
CA LEU A 346 22.12 8.46 -1.73
C LEU A 346 21.46 9.84 -1.53
N LEU A 347 21.99 10.88 -2.17
CA LEU A 347 21.42 12.23 -2.11
C LEU A 347 20.01 12.28 -2.71
N LEU A 348 19.80 11.65 -3.86
CA LEU A 348 18.46 11.59 -4.49
C LEU A 348 17.46 10.84 -3.61
N ARG A 349 17.87 9.71 -3.00
CA ARG A 349 17.01 8.98 -2.05
C ARG A 349 16.66 9.86 -0.85
N THR A 350 17.64 10.52 -0.26
CA THR A 350 17.42 11.44 0.86
C THR A 350 16.49 12.58 0.49
N ALA A 351 16.67 13.19 -0.68
CA ALA A 351 15.81 14.27 -1.17
C ALA A 351 14.36 13.80 -1.40
N LEU A 352 14.18 12.62 -2.03
CA LEU A 352 12.86 12.05 -2.25
C LEU A 352 12.15 11.68 -0.93
N VAL A 353 12.89 11.14 0.05
CA VAL A 353 12.34 10.87 1.40
C VAL A 353 11.98 12.19 2.10
N GLY A 354 12.81 13.23 1.97
CA GLY A 354 12.52 14.57 2.51
C GLY A 354 11.21 15.13 1.95
N ILE A 355 10.99 15.05 0.64
CA ILE A 355 9.73 15.47 -0.02
C ILE A 355 8.52 14.72 0.55
N THR A 356 8.66 13.46 0.94
CA THR A 356 7.54 12.68 1.51
C THR A 356 7.31 12.95 2.99
N CYS A 357 8.20 13.67 3.66
CA CYS A 357 8.07 14.06 5.07
C CYS A 357 7.36 15.41 5.27
N GLU A 358 7.36 16.27 4.23
CA GLU A 358 6.65 17.56 4.25
C GLU A 358 5.14 17.37 4.05
#